data_a7cd0b137a43ba1fcfa77ba6cdaa88e2
#
_entry.id   a7cd0b137a43ba1fcfa77ba6cdaa88e2
#
_cell.length_a   1.000
_cell.length_b   1.000
_cell.length_c   1.000
_cell.angle_alpha   90.00
_cell.angle_beta   90.00
_cell.angle_gamma   90.00
#
_symmetry.space_group_name_H-M   'P 1'
#
loop_
_entity.id
_entity.type
_entity.pdbx_description
1 polymer ?
#
loop_
_entity_poly.entity_id
_entity_poly.type
_entity_poly.pdbx_seq_one_letter_code
_entity_poly.pdbx_strand_id
1 'polypeptide(L)'
;MNLAQKFFKKAVSVCDYITFILPISQLNNTQSLYEFDLIHSEDLGVLKYSDVSLHCCFNVYRRPSSGKLNKRQNNKLPFIRIKRNDSKGYEDFAYDLRMCAWGDGTCGKILTETEHYSAEYKIKVDDNHPLHNEIVQYLNNFNWRDYLKCIAMRKIQQFHIINILKDRFNF
;
A
#
# COMPACT_ATOMS: atom_id res chain seq x y z
N MET A 1 -5.57 -11.31 -12.98
CA MET A 1 -4.80 -10.19 -13.55
C MET A 1 -5.79 -9.23 -14.18
N ASN A 2 -5.79 -7.96 -13.76
CA ASN A 2 -6.69 -6.94 -14.32
C ASN A 2 -6.21 -6.41 -15.68
N LEU A 3 -7.04 -5.60 -16.36
CA LEU A 3 -6.75 -5.11 -17.71
C LEU A 3 -5.47 -4.26 -17.75
N ALA A 4 -5.27 -3.35 -16.79
CA ALA A 4 -4.07 -2.51 -16.72
C ALA A 4 -2.79 -3.36 -16.62
N GLN A 5 -2.79 -4.42 -15.82
CA GLN A 5 -1.66 -5.34 -15.73
C GLN A 5 -1.38 -6.09 -17.05
N LYS A 6 -2.43 -6.43 -17.81
CA LYS A 6 -2.27 -7.06 -19.12
C LYS A 6 -1.62 -6.10 -20.12
N PHE A 7 -2.09 -4.86 -20.19
CA PHE A 7 -1.50 -3.81 -21.01
C PHE A 7 -0.06 -3.53 -20.62
N PHE A 8 0.22 -3.38 -19.33
CA PHE A 8 1.57 -3.13 -18.83
C PHE A 8 2.54 -4.24 -19.26
N LYS A 9 2.19 -5.51 -19.05
CA LYS A 9 3.02 -6.64 -19.46
C LYS A 9 3.32 -6.67 -20.96
N LYS A 10 2.36 -6.25 -21.77
CA LYS A 10 2.59 -6.14 -23.22
C LYS A 10 3.52 -4.96 -23.56
N ALA A 11 3.29 -3.80 -22.94
CA ALA A 11 4.09 -2.60 -23.16
C ALA A 11 5.55 -2.77 -22.70
N VAL A 12 5.77 -3.47 -21.57
CA VAL A 12 7.11 -3.79 -21.04
C VAL A 12 8.02 -4.48 -22.08
N SER A 13 7.46 -5.25 -23.02
CA SER A 13 8.23 -5.92 -24.05
C SER A 13 8.66 -5.01 -25.21
N VAL A 14 8.06 -3.82 -25.37
CA VAL A 14 8.23 -2.98 -26.57
C VAL A 14 8.55 -1.50 -26.27
N CYS A 15 8.45 -1.05 -25.03
CA CYS A 15 8.62 0.34 -24.63
C CYS A 15 9.67 0.50 -23.54
N ASP A 16 10.25 1.70 -23.45
CA ASP A 16 11.14 2.10 -22.32
C ASP A 16 10.42 2.99 -21.30
N TYR A 17 9.31 3.61 -21.72
CA TYR A 17 8.43 4.40 -20.85
C TYR A 17 6.99 3.98 -21.03
N ILE A 18 6.26 3.92 -19.93
CA ILE A 18 4.82 3.61 -19.92
C ILE A 18 4.15 4.61 -18.97
N THR A 19 3.07 5.21 -19.43
CA THR A 19 2.26 6.11 -18.62
C THR A 19 0.84 5.59 -18.51
N PHE A 20 0.26 5.76 -17.33
CA PHE A 20 -1.12 5.38 -17.08
C PHE A 20 -1.86 6.41 -16.23
N ILE A 21 -3.13 6.60 -16.56
CA ILE A 21 -4.11 7.11 -15.61
C ILE A 21 -4.78 5.90 -14.96
N LEU A 22 -4.67 5.80 -13.65
CA LEU A 22 -5.12 4.64 -12.86
C LEU A 22 -6.03 5.11 -11.72
N PRO A 23 -6.84 4.21 -11.16
CA PRO A 23 -7.55 4.53 -9.92
C PRO A 23 -6.58 4.95 -8.82
N ILE A 24 -7.00 5.87 -7.96
CA ILE A 24 -6.15 6.48 -6.91
C ILE A 24 -5.48 5.45 -5.98
N SER A 25 -6.05 4.25 -5.84
CA SER A 25 -5.42 3.14 -5.10
C SER A 25 -4.06 2.70 -5.67
N GLN A 26 -3.69 3.20 -6.85
CA GLN A 26 -2.39 2.96 -7.50
C GLN A 26 -1.40 4.13 -7.31
N LEU A 27 -1.77 5.15 -6.57
CA LEU A 27 -0.84 6.24 -6.22
C LEU A 27 0.35 5.67 -5.44
N ASN A 28 1.56 5.99 -5.90
CA ASN A 28 2.83 5.50 -5.33
C ASN A 28 2.90 3.96 -5.18
N ASN A 29 2.09 3.21 -5.94
CA ASN A 29 2.07 1.76 -5.85
C ASN A 29 3.15 1.12 -6.72
N THR A 30 4.25 0.72 -6.12
CA THR A 30 5.37 0.00 -6.75
C THR A 30 5.17 -1.52 -6.81
N GLN A 31 4.04 -2.05 -6.30
CA GLN A 31 3.84 -3.50 -6.13
C GLN A 31 3.05 -4.16 -7.25
N SER A 32 2.23 -3.40 -7.94
CA SER A 32 1.33 -3.94 -8.97
C SER A 32 1.95 -4.00 -10.37
N LEU A 33 2.80 -3.01 -10.69
CA LEU A 33 3.44 -2.83 -12.00
C LEU A 33 4.95 -2.65 -11.77
N TYR A 34 5.54 -3.61 -11.09
CA TYR A 34 6.87 -3.54 -10.48
C TYR A 34 8.03 -3.77 -11.46
N GLU A 35 7.77 -4.27 -12.67
CA GLU A 35 8.81 -4.61 -13.65
C GLU A 35 9.61 -3.38 -14.12
N PHE A 36 8.98 -2.21 -14.10
CA PHE A 36 9.60 -0.91 -14.37
C PHE A 36 9.70 -0.08 -13.09
N ASP A 37 10.61 0.91 -13.08
CA ASP A 37 10.71 1.89 -12.01
C ASP A 37 9.55 2.87 -12.10
N LEU A 38 8.80 3.05 -11.02
CA LEU A 38 7.83 4.14 -10.90
C LEU A 38 8.62 5.43 -10.63
N ILE A 39 8.72 6.31 -11.62
CA ILE A 39 9.53 7.54 -11.55
C ILE A 39 8.71 8.79 -11.27
N HIS A 40 7.39 8.72 -11.47
CA HIS A 40 6.47 9.81 -11.13
C HIS A 40 5.10 9.22 -10.78
N SER A 41 4.47 9.82 -9.77
CA SER A 41 3.12 9.46 -9.34
C SER A 41 2.43 10.70 -8.79
N GLU A 42 1.29 11.08 -9.37
CA GLU A 42 0.58 12.31 -9.07
C GLU A 42 -0.91 12.03 -8.88
N ASP A 43 -1.52 12.65 -7.88
CA ASP A 43 -2.97 12.64 -7.67
C ASP A 43 -3.62 13.66 -8.62
N LEU A 44 -4.45 13.17 -9.54
CA LEU A 44 -5.19 13.98 -10.50
C LEU A 44 -6.55 14.48 -9.95
N GLY A 45 -6.91 14.07 -8.73
CA GLY A 45 -8.23 14.33 -8.18
C GLY A 45 -9.32 13.51 -8.89
N VAL A 46 -10.55 14.03 -8.82
CA VAL A 46 -11.72 13.37 -9.41
C VAL A 46 -11.86 13.79 -10.88
N LEU A 47 -11.71 12.81 -11.77
CA LEU A 47 -11.89 12.96 -13.20
C LEU A 47 -13.27 12.42 -13.62
N LYS A 48 -13.93 13.11 -14.54
CA LYS A 48 -15.21 12.66 -15.10
C LYS A 48 -14.97 11.86 -16.40
N TYR A 49 -15.39 10.61 -16.39
CA TYR A 49 -15.39 9.74 -17.56
C TYR A 49 -16.83 9.42 -17.95
N SER A 50 -17.35 10.07 -19.00
CA SER A 50 -18.76 9.97 -19.37
C SER A 50 -19.63 10.30 -18.14
N ASP A 51 -20.40 9.34 -17.63
CA ASP A 51 -21.32 9.52 -16.51
C ASP A 51 -20.73 9.10 -15.16
N VAL A 52 -19.46 8.66 -15.14
CA VAL A 52 -18.79 8.18 -13.91
C VAL A 52 -17.68 9.13 -13.51
N SER A 53 -17.70 9.54 -12.23
CA SER A 53 -16.62 10.30 -11.61
C SER A 53 -15.67 9.34 -10.88
N LEU A 54 -14.39 9.38 -11.22
CA LEU A 54 -13.36 8.50 -10.67
C LEU A 54 -12.21 9.33 -10.12
N HIS A 55 -11.78 9.03 -8.89
CA HIS A 55 -10.55 9.59 -8.35
C HIS A 55 -9.37 8.81 -8.92
N CYS A 56 -8.49 9.52 -9.62
CA CYS A 56 -7.42 8.92 -10.41
C CYS A 56 -6.04 9.46 -10.01
N CYS A 57 -5.01 8.70 -10.36
CA CYS A 57 -3.63 9.12 -10.33
C CYS A 57 -2.99 8.96 -11.72
N PHE A 58 -1.97 9.75 -11.98
CA PHE A 58 -1.11 9.65 -13.15
C PHE A 58 0.23 9.05 -12.73
N ASN A 59 0.59 7.92 -13.32
CA ASN A 59 1.83 7.22 -13.02
C ASN A 59 2.71 7.13 -14.27
N VAL A 60 4.00 7.41 -14.11
CA VAL A 60 5.02 7.23 -15.14
C VAL A 60 5.99 6.15 -14.69
N TYR A 61 6.17 5.16 -15.54
CA TYR A 61 7.08 4.04 -15.33
C TYR A 61 8.19 4.10 -16.38
N ARG A 62 9.41 3.79 -15.97
CA ARG A 62 10.60 3.74 -16.84
C ARG A 62 11.28 2.39 -16.71
N ARG A 63 11.78 1.86 -17.83
CA ARG A 63 12.64 0.68 -17.82
C ARG A 63 13.85 0.93 -16.93
N PRO A 64 14.22 -0.01 -16.03
CA PRO A 64 15.40 0.14 -15.20
C PRO A 64 16.66 0.38 -16.03
N SER A 65 17.54 1.26 -15.56
CA SER A 65 18.79 1.62 -16.25
C SER A 65 19.72 0.43 -16.48
N SER A 66 19.57 -0.63 -15.69
CA SER A 66 20.28 -1.89 -15.88
C SER A 66 19.84 -2.68 -17.14
N GLY A 67 18.78 -2.26 -17.81
CA GLY A 67 18.12 -2.98 -18.91
C GLY A 67 17.35 -4.24 -18.49
N LYS A 68 17.51 -4.69 -17.24
CA LYS A 68 16.80 -5.86 -16.71
C LYS A 68 15.54 -5.43 -15.99
N LEU A 69 14.45 -6.15 -16.21
CA LEU A 69 13.19 -5.91 -15.49
C LEU A 69 13.34 -6.17 -14.00
N ASN A 70 12.71 -5.34 -13.20
CA ASN A 70 12.69 -5.53 -11.76
C ASN A 70 11.98 -6.83 -11.39
N LYS A 71 12.47 -7.50 -10.37
CA LYS A 71 11.76 -8.60 -9.72
C LYS A 71 10.81 -8.02 -8.66
N ARG A 72 9.69 -8.71 -8.46
CA ARG A 72 8.76 -8.34 -7.40
C ARG A 72 9.49 -8.33 -6.05
N GLN A 73 9.50 -7.17 -5.39
CA GLN A 73 10.09 -7.06 -4.08
C GLN A 73 9.30 -7.89 -3.06
N ASN A 74 10.03 -8.52 -2.16
CA ASN A 74 9.39 -9.18 -1.03
C ASN A 74 8.92 -8.10 -0.03
N ASN A 75 7.61 -7.92 0.04
CA ASN A 75 6.98 -6.99 0.97
C ASN A 75 6.66 -7.67 2.29
N LYS A 76 7.63 -8.36 2.84
CA LYS A 76 7.54 -8.95 4.17
C LYS A 76 8.76 -8.52 4.97
N LEU A 77 8.54 -8.24 6.22
CA LEU A 77 9.57 -8.15 7.23
C LEU A 77 9.42 -9.41 8.09
N PRO A 78 10.48 -10.21 8.29
CA PRO A 78 10.35 -11.52 8.93
C PRO A 78 9.89 -11.44 10.40
N PHE A 79 10.16 -10.33 11.04
CA PHE A 79 9.83 -10.07 12.45
C PHE A 79 8.47 -9.42 12.68
N ILE A 80 7.66 -9.20 11.61
CA ILE A 80 6.33 -8.59 11.74
C ILE A 80 5.28 -9.45 11.05
N ARG A 81 4.21 -9.75 11.76
CA ARG A 81 3.01 -10.40 11.23
C ARG A 81 1.91 -9.38 11.05
N ILE A 82 1.43 -9.23 9.83
CA ILE A 82 0.34 -8.33 9.47
C ILE A 82 -0.74 -9.15 8.76
N LYS A 83 -1.95 -9.15 9.30
CA LYS A 83 -3.10 -9.83 8.69
C LYS A 83 -4.33 -8.95 8.78
N ARG A 84 -5.15 -9.01 7.73
CA ARG A 84 -6.45 -8.35 7.72
C ARG A 84 -7.54 -9.36 8.08
N ASN A 85 -8.47 -9.00 8.97
CA ASN A 85 -9.49 -9.89 9.50
C ASN A 85 -10.44 -10.48 8.44
N ASP A 86 -10.66 -9.76 7.33
CA ASP A 86 -11.50 -10.19 6.20
C ASP A 86 -10.73 -10.99 5.12
N SER A 87 -9.46 -11.33 5.36
CA SER A 87 -8.67 -12.10 4.40
C SER A 87 -9.03 -13.59 4.45
N LYS A 88 -9.03 -14.23 3.27
CA LYS A 88 -9.26 -15.68 3.17
C LYS A 88 -8.24 -16.45 4.03
N GLY A 89 -8.73 -17.36 4.86
CA GLY A 89 -7.89 -18.15 5.77
C GLY A 89 -7.32 -17.31 6.92
N TYR A 90 -8.03 -16.25 7.32
CA TYR A 90 -7.68 -15.53 8.53
C TYR A 90 -7.87 -16.43 9.77
N GLU A 91 -6.81 -16.50 10.56
CA GLU A 91 -6.81 -17.09 11.89
C GLU A 91 -6.42 -16.01 12.88
N ASP A 92 -7.09 -15.96 14.02
CA ASP A 92 -6.80 -14.97 15.04
C ASP A 92 -5.43 -15.24 15.70
N PHE A 93 -4.77 -14.17 16.16
CA PHE A 93 -3.46 -14.25 16.80
C PHE A 93 -3.26 -13.07 17.74
N ALA A 94 -2.35 -13.24 18.71
CA ALA A 94 -1.93 -12.15 19.58
C ALA A 94 -1.35 -10.99 18.74
N TYR A 95 -1.69 -9.75 19.12
CA TYR A 95 -1.29 -8.55 18.39
C TYR A 95 -0.83 -7.46 19.35
N ASP A 96 0.00 -6.55 18.85
CA ASP A 96 0.41 -5.36 19.59
C ASP A 96 -0.55 -4.19 19.32
N LEU A 97 -1.08 -4.13 18.10
CA LEU A 97 -2.06 -3.11 17.73
C LEU A 97 -3.06 -3.60 16.67
N ARG A 98 -4.24 -2.97 16.69
CA ARG A 98 -5.25 -3.11 15.64
C ARG A 98 -5.49 -1.78 14.97
N MET A 99 -5.72 -1.81 13.66
CA MET A 99 -5.88 -0.60 12.87
C MET A 99 -6.99 -0.76 11.82
N CYS A 100 -7.86 0.24 11.69
CA CYS A 100 -8.86 0.27 10.64
C CYS A 100 -8.19 0.35 9.25
N ALA A 101 -8.54 -0.58 8.36
CA ALA A 101 -7.89 -0.71 7.05
C ALA A 101 -8.47 0.21 5.98
N TRP A 102 -9.68 0.75 6.15
CA TRP A 102 -10.34 1.56 5.14
C TRP A 102 -11.44 2.46 5.73
N GLY A 103 -11.88 3.43 4.96
CA GLY A 103 -12.98 4.32 5.30
C GLY A 103 -12.56 5.78 5.34
N ASP A 104 -13.46 6.68 4.97
CA ASP A 104 -13.21 8.10 5.12
C ASP A 104 -13.27 8.49 6.60
N GLY A 105 -12.25 9.18 7.07
CA GLY A 105 -12.10 9.58 8.47
C GLY A 105 -11.69 8.48 9.46
N THR A 106 -11.80 7.19 9.09
CA THR A 106 -11.47 6.06 9.98
C THR A 106 -10.23 5.27 9.56
N CYS A 107 -9.84 5.37 8.29
CA CYS A 107 -8.68 4.65 7.75
C CYS A 107 -7.40 5.03 8.51
N GLY A 108 -6.72 4.05 9.06
CA GLY A 108 -5.52 4.24 9.87
C GLY A 108 -5.78 4.53 11.34
N LYS A 109 -7.03 4.61 11.77
CA LYS A 109 -7.35 4.74 13.19
C LYS A 109 -6.88 3.49 13.94
N ILE A 110 -6.13 3.70 15.00
CA ILE A 110 -5.80 2.63 15.95
C ILE A 110 -7.03 2.33 16.79
N LEU A 111 -7.34 1.05 16.97
CA LEU A 111 -8.59 0.59 17.54
C LEU A 111 -8.38 0.14 19.00
N THR A 112 -9.31 0.53 19.84
CA THR A 112 -9.43 0.00 21.20
C THR A 112 -10.05 -1.40 21.16
N GLU A 113 -10.04 -2.14 22.27
CA GLU A 113 -10.60 -3.49 22.35
C GLU A 113 -12.09 -3.56 22.02
N THR A 114 -12.83 -2.50 22.31
CA THR A 114 -14.28 -2.43 22.11
C THR A 114 -14.69 -1.97 20.72
N GLU A 115 -13.76 -1.43 19.92
CA GLU A 115 -14.03 -0.97 18.57
C GLU A 115 -13.83 -2.08 17.56
N HIS A 116 -14.77 -2.27 16.63
CA HIS A 116 -14.72 -3.27 15.58
C HIS A 116 -15.14 -2.69 14.24
N TYR A 117 -14.36 -2.99 13.21
CA TYR A 117 -14.63 -2.62 11.83
C TYR A 117 -14.60 -3.85 10.93
N SER A 118 -15.31 -3.78 9.80
CA SER A 118 -15.39 -4.88 8.84
C SER A 118 -14.03 -5.24 8.21
N ALA A 119 -13.10 -4.29 8.17
CA ALA A 119 -11.75 -4.51 7.67
C ALA A 119 -10.72 -3.87 8.61
N GLU A 120 -10.06 -4.71 9.38
CA GLU A 120 -9.02 -4.32 10.34
C GLU A 120 -7.73 -5.07 10.06
N TYR A 121 -6.61 -4.39 10.22
CA TYR A 121 -5.32 -5.06 10.36
C TYR A 121 -5.04 -5.37 11.82
N LYS A 122 -4.63 -6.60 12.10
CA LYS A 122 -3.92 -6.99 13.32
C LYS A 122 -2.44 -7.06 13.01
N ILE A 123 -1.63 -6.42 13.83
CA ILE A 123 -0.19 -6.29 13.65
C ILE A 123 0.51 -6.79 14.91
N LYS A 124 1.42 -7.72 14.73
CA LYS A 124 2.29 -8.25 15.79
C LYS A 124 3.75 -8.10 15.34
N VAL A 125 4.54 -7.43 16.15
CA VAL A 125 6.00 -7.39 16.04
C VAL A 125 6.56 -8.51 16.93
N ASP A 126 7.67 -9.14 16.54
CA ASP A 126 8.35 -10.13 17.35
C ASP A 126 8.78 -9.47 18.70
N ASP A 127 8.37 -10.07 19.80
CA ASP A 127 8.66 -9.56 21.16
C ASP A 127 10.17 -9.47 21.44
N ASN A 128 10.97 -10.29 20.78
CA ASN A 128 12.43 -10.30 20.92
C ASN A 128 13.12 -9.33 19.93
N HIS A 129 12.38 -8.62 19.08
CA HIS A 129 13.00 -7.68 18.15
C HIS A 129 13.49 -6.44 18.88
N PRO A 130 14.77 -6.03 18.71
CA PRO A 130 15.36 -4.92 19.50
C PRO A 130 14.61 -3.59 19.35
N LEU A 131 13.91 -3.38 18.23
CA LEU A 131 13.12 -2.19 17.95
C LEU A 131 11.60 -2.42 18.15
N HIS A 132 11.19 -3.45 18.89
CA HIS A 132 9.77 -3.78 19.08
C HIS A 132 8.94 -2.56 19.52
N ASN A 133 9.32 -1.93 20.63
CA ASN A 133 8.59 -0.80 21.20
C ASN A 133 8.57 0.41 20.27
N GLU A 134 9.67 0.71 19.63
CA GLU A 134 9.80 1.84 18.68
C GLU A 134 8.91 1.65 17.45
N ILE A 135 8.84 0.42 16.93
CA ILE A 135 7.99 0.09 15.78
C ILE A 135 6.51 0.23 16.17
N VAL A 136 6.11 -0.34 17.31
CA VAL A 136 4.73 -0.26 17.80
C VAL A 136 4.34 1.20 18.06
N GLN A 137 5.20 1.97 18.74
CA GLN A 137 4.97 3.39 18.99
C GLN A 137 4.89 4.20 17.71
N TYR A 138 5.76 3.94 16.75
CA TYR A 138 5.76 4.62 15.44
C TYR A 138 4.44 4.38 14.69
N LEU A 139 4.00 3.11 14.60
CA LEU A 139 2.74 2.76 13.94
C LEU A 139 1.52 3.36 14.64
N ASN A 140 1.54 3.40 15.96
CA ASN A 140 0.46 3.97 16.78
C ASN A 140 0.28 5.48 16.55
N ASN A 141 1.37 6.19 16.29
CA ASN A 141 1.38 7.66 16.13
C ASN A 141 1.44 8.10 14.65
N PHE A 142 1.46 7.16 13.70
CA PHE A 142 1.66 7.48 12.29
C PHE A 142 0.44 8.19 11.68
N ASN A 143 0.67 9.31 11.01
CA ASN A 143 -0.39 10.06 10.35
C ASN A 143 -0.74 9.46 8.98
N TRP A 144 -1.58 8.45 8.99
CA TRP A 144 -2.05 7.78 7.78
C TRP A 144 -2.81 8.70 6.84
N ARG A 145 -3.47 9.72 7.39
CA ARG A 145 -4.26 10.67 6.60
C ARG A 145 -3.37 11.47 5.65
N ASP A 146 -2.26 11.97 6.16
CA ASP A 146 -1.32 12.75 5.35
C ASP A 146 -0.51 11.86 4.40
N TYR A 147 -0.18 10.65 4.82
CA TYR A 147 0.55 9.70 3.99
C TYR A 147 -0.25 9.27 2.76
N LEU A 148 -1.52 8.95 2.93
CA LEU A 148 -2.38 8.48 1.83
C LEU A 148 -2.80 9.60 0.88
N LYS A 149 -2.82 10.85 1.33
CA LYS A 149 -3.14 12.09 0.57
C LYS A 149 -4.36 11.98 -0.38
N CYS A 150 -5.26 11.08 -0.08
CA CYS A 150 -6.33 10.65 -0.96
C CYS A 150 -7.65 11.29 -0.50
N ILE A 151 -8.34 11.99 -1.39
CA ILE A 151 -9.64 12.64 -1.09
C ILE A 151 -10.76 11.61 -1.07
N ALA A 152 -10.68 10.58 -1.92
CA ALA A 152 -11.65 9.49 -1.97
C ALA A 152 -11.39 8.44 -0.88
N MET A 153 -12.24 7.42 -0.84
CA MET A 153 -12.21 6.33 0.15
C MET A 153 -10.80 5.79 0.37
N ARG A 154 -10.22 6.13 1.49
CA ARG A 154 -8.86 5.75 1.86
C ARG A 154 -8.79 4.27 2.18
N LYS A 155 -7.75 3.62 1.70
CA LYS A 155 -7.50 2.20 1.96
C LYS A 155 -6.02 1.97 2.22
N ILE A 156 -5.70 1.49 3.41
CA ILE A 156 -4.37 0.99 3.72
C ILE A 156 -4.25 -0.45 3.19
N GLN A 157 -3.13 -0.73 2.57
CA GLN A 157 -2.73 -2.08 2.18
C GLN A 157 -1.47 -2.47 2.97
N GLN A 158 -1.25 -3.76 3.13
CA GLN A 158 -0.09 -4.26 3.88
C GLN A 158 1.24 -3.65 3.42
N PHE A 159 1.41 -3.45 2.11
CA PHE A 159 2.64 -2.87 1.59
C PHE A 159 2.88 -1.43 2.05
N HIS A 160 1.83 -0.63 2.29
CA HIS A 160 1.97 0.71 2.87
C HIS A 160 2.61 0.64 4.25
N ILE A 161 2.15 -0.30 5.09
CA ILE A 161 2.70 -0.51 6.44
C ILE A 161 4.18 -0.92 6.37
N ILE A 162 4.49 -1.84 5.46
CA ILE A 162 5.88 -2.30 5.27
C ILE A 162 6.78 -1.18 4.75
N ASN A 163 6.30 -0.38 3.78
CA ASN A 163 7.09 0.69 3.19
C ASN A 163 7.46 1.76 4.24
N ILE A 164 6.49 2.25 5.03
CA ILE A 164 6.78 3.27 6.05
C ILE A 164 7.75 2.75 7.12
N LEU A 165 7.72 1.45 7.44
CA LEU A 165 8.68 0.85 8.35
C LEU A 165 10.08 0.75 7.73
N LYS A 166 10.18 0.35 6.46
CA LYS A 166 11.45 0.32 5.73
C LYS A 166 12.06 1.71 5.64
N ASP A 167 11.27 2.71 5.26
CA ASP A 167 11.71 4.09 5.12
C ASP A 167 12.17 4.69 6.45
N ARG A 168 11.50 4.34 7.57
CA ARG A 168 11.81 4.89 8.89
C ARG A 168 13.01 4.24 9.55
N PHE A 169 13.17 2.92 9.42
CA PHE A 169 14.14 2.12 10.16
C PHE A 169 15.26 1.54 9.29
N ASN A 170 15.25 1.82 7.96
CA ASN A 170 16.22 1.32 6.99
C ASN A 170 16.31 -0.22 6.91
N PHE A 171 15.15 -0.90 6.93
CA PHE A 171 15.05 -2.36 6.81
C PHE A 171 15.21 -2.88 5.38
#